data_74911f30a0edcd4fd753d1c9b08f1bf7
#
_entry.id   74911f30a0edcd4fd753d1c9b08f1bf7
#
_cell.length_a   1.000
_cell.length_b   1.000
_cell.length_c   1.000
_cell.angle_alpha   90.00
_cell.angle_beta   90.00
_cell.angle_gamma   90.00
#
_symmetry.space_group_name_H-M   'P 1'
#
loop_
_entity.id
_entity.type
_entity.pdbx_description
1 polymer ?
#
loop_
_entity_poly.entity_id
_entity_poly.type
_entity_poly.pdbx_seq_one_letter_code
_entity_poly.pdbx_strand_id
1 'polypeptide(L)'
;MTGGRNGRPVGSMPASRIELEPTANGRAGAWLVRQRTDEAPLRVHRRRMTHSNSTQITNDAGYGPRQRFMTWVALAGALALALALAACGGGVTEERKVVLAAAAADPYDVSKMDFKSPEAVLTNERHTGAFATGTSLSMGAALKPLVADPVKEIRLDTTHKIIEIAPGVKFSAWTFGDTVPGPVVRARVGDRIKFTMTNRSDEPIPGVRVTAAPMMHSMDFHSAMVSPQDKYRSIAPGQTLSFEFTLNYPGVFMYHCGTPMVLEHIASGMYGMMIVEPRGGYPTKVDREYAVTQSEFYTKPDPQKRKVDGQLLHVLDGDRLRTKAPTYTVFNGRHNGMVETPLQAKPGERVRLFVLNAGPSNTSSFHVVGTIFDRVWMDGNPDNQFRGMQTVLLGSSSGAIVEFIIPEAGSYVMVDHHFANASQGAVGLIAAGGKPEGGGPEHNNIAATAAPTDPQALKGKLAFESKCLACHSIGGGDKLGPDLLGTTQRNDAAWLTRWLKSPEQMMKTDAKAKEMLKKWKIPMPDQGLSDEEIKQYLAYFRWADQNVQAPGKAQASAPAPAASQAKKQ
;
A
#
# COMPACT_ATOMS: atom_id res chain seq x y z
N MET A 1 62.51 30.09 6.12
CA MET A 1 61.59 31.21 6.24
C MET A 1 60.19 30.63 6.10
N THR A 2 59.59 30.15 7.16
CA THR A 2 58.60 30.77 8.07
C THR A 2 57.30 31.16 7.34
N GLY A 3 56.23 30.49 7.72
CA GLY A 3 54.88 30.91 7.36
C GLY A 3 53.86 29.84 7.80
N GLY A 4 53.61 29.70 9.10
CA GLY A 4 52.57 28.81 9.61
C GLY A 4 51.16 29.38 9.46
N ARG A 5 50.15 28.52 9.33
CA ARG A 5 48.75 28.87 9.59
C ARG A 5 48.13 27.79 10.51
N ASN A 6 47.70 28.31 11.64
CA ASN A 6 46.99 27.59 12.68
C ASN A 6 45.63 27.05 12.20
N GLY A 7 45.46 25.76 12.23
CA GLY A 7 44.15 25.11 12.22
C GLY A 7 43.66 24.88 13.65
N ARG A 8 42.50 25.42 14.01
CA ARG A 8 41.82 25.13 15.29
C ARG A 8 41.21 23.75 15.23
N PRO A 9 41.29 22.94 16.27
CA PRO A 9 40.58 21.65 16.31
C PRO A 9 39.09 21.86 16.59
N VAL A 10 38.26 21.11 15.86
CA VAL A 10 36.81 21.01 16.10
C VAL A 10 36.62 20.23 17.42
N GLY A 11 35.92 20.84 18.34
CA GLY A 11 35.65 20.28 19.65
C GLY A 11 34.74 19.04 19.56
N SER A 12 35.20 17.96 20.19
CA SER A 12 34.44 16.75 20.43
C SER A 12 33.34 17.02 21.46
N MET A 13 32.10 16.63 21.16
CA MET A 13 31.00 16.62 22.15
C MET A 13 31.29 15.61 23.27
N PRO A 14 30.97 15.93 24.52
CA PRO A 14 31.15 14.99 25.62
C PRO A 14 30.10 13.87 25.55
N ALA A 15 30.54 12.64 25.73
CA ALA A 15 29.71 11.47 25.85
C ALA A 15 28.93 11.50 27.17
N SER A 16 27.62 11.42 27.13
CA SER A 16 26.76 11.25 28.29
C SER A 16 26.95 9.84 28.88
N ARG A 17 27.39 9.79 30.13
CA ARG A 17 27.51 8.56 30.90
C ARG A 17 26.18 8.26 31.59
N ILE A 18 25.67 7.06 31.41
CA ILE A 18 24.46 6.56 32.09
C ILE A 18 24.96 5.74 33.30
N GLU A 19 24.59 6.15 34.49
CA GLU A 19 24.82 5.38 35.73
C GLU A 19 23.49 4.83 36.24
N LEU A 20 23.47 3.55 36.60
CA LEU A 20 22.33 2.84 37.16
C LEU A 20 22.52 2.66 38.66
N GLU A 21 21.64 3.23 39.49
CA GLU A 21 21.60 2.99 40.91
C GLU A 21 20.37 2.16 41.32
N PRO A 22 20.52 1.23 42.29
CA PRO A 22 19.40 0.45 42.80
C PRO A 22 18.58 1.27 43.82
N THR A 23 17.25 1.15 43.73
CA THR A 23 16.34 1.80 44.67
C THR A 23 16.36 1.12 46.04
N ALA A 24 16.33 1.91 47.11
CA ALA A 24 16.50 1.48 48.50
C ALA A 24 15.32 0.70 49.14
N ASN A 25 14.39 0.17 48.36
CA ASN A 25 13.31 -0.67 48.88
C ASN A 25 13.26 -2.01 48.11
N GLY A 26 13.70 -3.05 48.77
CA GLY A 26 13.91 -4.41 48.30
C GLY A 26 12.70 -5.14 47.72
N ARG A 27 12.19 -4.69 46.61
CA ARG A 27 11.35 -5.50 45.70
C ARG A 27 11.99 -5.56 44.34
N ALA A 28 12.20 -6.75 43.86
CA ALA A 28 12.89 -7.03 42.61
C ALA A 28 12.21 -6.36 41.40
N GLY A 29 13.00 -5.62 40.61
CA GLY A 29 12.67 -5.34 39.21
C GLY A 29 12.40 -3.90 38.80
N ALA A 30 12.63 -2.86 39.59
CA ALA A 30 12.48 -1.48 39.14
C ALA A 30 13.84 -0.74 39.05
N TRP A 31 14.16 -0.23 37.86
CA TRP A 31 15.33 0.60 37.60
C TRP A 31 14.89 2.03 37.27
N LEU A 32 15.49 3.03 37.92
CA LEU A 32 15.22 4.44 37.61
C LEU A 32 16.36 4.98 36.73
N VAL A 33 16.03 5.49 35.56
CA VAL A 33 16.98 6.17 34.67
C VAL A 33 17.01 7.66 35.03
N ARG A 34 18.12 8.17 35.56
CA ARG A 34 18.36 9.61 35.75
C ARG A 34 19.36 10.10 34.72
N GLN A 35 18.96 11.07 33.89
CA GLN A 35 19.90 11.87 33.10
C GLN A 35 20.35 13.08 33.93
N ARG A 36 21.65 13.23 34.15
CA ARG A 36 22.26 14.49 34.62
C ARG A 36 22.71 15.29 33.41
N THR A 37 22.14 16.48 33.24
CA THR A 37 22.67 17.51 32.36
C THR A 37 23.35 18.54 33.21
N ASP A 38 24.68 18.71 33.06
CA ASP A 38 25.44 19.78 33.66
C ASP A 38 25.26 21.05 32.84
N GLU A 39 24.22 21.82 33.16
CA GLU A 39 24.10 23.21 32.69
C GLU A 39 24.19 24.18 33.89
N ALA A 40 25.10 25.13 33.76
CA ALA A 40 25.29 26.22 34.70
C ALA A 40 24.11 27.20 34.71
N PRO A 41 23.74 27.81 35.85
CA PRO A 41 22.51 28.59 35.95
C PRO A 41 22.64 29.97 35.33
N LEU A 42 21.81 30.25 34.31
CA LEU A 42 21.52 31.60 33.83
C LEU A 42 20.63 32.32 34.84
N ARG A 43 21.15 33.43 35.39
CA ARG A 43 20.39 34.33 36.27
C ARG A 43 19.27 35.03 35.49
N VAL A 44 18.02 34.70 35.83
CA VAL A 44 16.84 35.46 35.38
C VAL A 44 16.26 36.21 36.56
N HIS A 45 16.18 37.54 36.43
CA HIS A 45 15.55 38.43 37.41
C HIS A 45 14.06 38.10 37.56
N ARG A 46 13.67 37.63 38.76
CA ARG A 46 12.26 37.51 39.17
C ARG A 46 11.76 38.87 39.67
N ARG A 47 10.78 39.43 38.99
CA ARG A 47 9.82 40.36 39.59
C ARG A 47 8.80 39.57 40.40
N ARG A 48 8.73 39.85 41.69
CA ARG A 48 7.69 39.36 42.61
C ARG A 48 6.34 40.00 42.21
N MET A 49 5.33 39.19 41.99
CA MET A 49 3.93 39.57 42.27
C MET A 49 3.38 38.53 43.25
N THR A 50 3.07 39.03 44.43
CA THR A 50 2.32 38.34 45.49
C THR A 50 0.85 38.41 45.16
N HIS A 51 0.14 37.26 45.08
CA HIS A 51 -1.23 37.17 45.62
C HIS A 51 -1.53 35.71 45.96
N SER A 52 -1.83 35.51 47.24
CA SER A 52 -2.43 34.34 47.82
C SER A 52 -3.87 34.16 47.28
N ASN A 53 -4.28 32.92 47.01
CA ASN A 53 -5.50 32.34 47.58
C ASN A 53 -5.65 30.88 47.17
N SER A 54 -5.60 30.03 48.16
CA SER A 54 -6.06 28.66 48.12
C SER A 54 -7.60 28.68 48.00
N THR A 55 -8.18 28.06 46.96
CA THR A 55 -9.60 27.75 46.95
C THR A 55 -9.79 26.29 46.61
N GLN A 56 -10.34 25.55 47.56
CA GLN A 56 -10.86 24.21 47.39
C GLN A 56 -11.99 24.26 46.36
N ILE A 57 -11.95 23.37 45.36
CA ILE A 57 -13.02 23.19 44.41
C ILE A 57 -13.99 22.17 44.99
N THR A 58 -15.12 22.67 45.53
CA THR A 58 -16.32 21.87 45.76
C THR A 58 -17.18 21.93 44.49
N ASN A 59 -17.55 20.76 43.98
CA ASN A 59 -18.47 20.61 42.85
C ASN A 59 -19.87 21.12 43.28
N ASP A 60 -20.27 22.28 42.77
CA ASP A 60 -21.65 22.70 42.72
C ASP A 60 -21.91 23.38 41.37
N ALA A 61 -22.58 22.68 40.46
CA ALA A 61 -22.96 23.18 39.15
C ALA A 61 -24.22 24.05 39.29
N GLY A 62 -24.03 25.29 39.73
CA GLY A 62 -25.08 26.30 39.72
C GLY A 62 -25.13 27.03 38.38
N TYR A 63 -26.17 26.81 37.60
CA TYR A 63 -26.47 27.60 36.39
C TYR A 63 -26.76 29.05 36.76
N GLY A 64 -26.05 30.00 36.15
CA GLY A 64 -26.22 31.42 36.35
C GLY A 64 -27.57 31.96 35.83
N PRO A 65 -28.03 33.14 36.30
CA PRO A 65 -29.37 33.68 36.02
C PRO A 65 -29.72 33.87 34.54
N ARG A 66 -28.72 34.04 33.66
CA ARG A 66 -28.95 34.20 32.21
C ARG A 66 -29.33 32.89 31.49
N GLN A 67 -28.87 31.75 31.95
CA GLN A 67 -29.24 30.46 31.35
C GLN A 67 -30.64 30.03 31.79
N ARG A 68 -31.07 30.37 33.02
CA ARG A 68 -32.43 30.11 33.46
C ARG A 68 -33.47 30.93 32.67
N PHE A 69 -33.14 32.18 32.30
CA PHE A 69 -34.02 33.01 31.50
C PHE A 69 -34.23 32.47 30.08
N MET A 70 -33.17 32.00 29.44
CA MET A 70 -33.27 31.39 28.10
C MET A 70 -34.05 30.06 28.10
N THR A 71 -33.96 29.27 29.15
CA THR A 71 -34.71 28.01 29.26
C THR A 71 -36.21 28.27 29.45
N TRP A 72 -36.60 29.31 30.21
CA TRP A 72 -37.99 29.71 30.38
C TRP A 72 -38.59 30.34 29.12
N VAL A 73 -37.83 31.10 28.36
CA VAL A 73 -38.28 31.66 27.08
C VAL A 73 -38.48 30.56 26.04
N ALA A 74 -37.63 29.54 25.99
CA ALA A 74 -37.80 28.40 25.11
C ALA A 74 -39.02 27.54 25.48
N LEU A 75 -39.26 27.31 26.77
CA LEU A 75 -40.46 26.58 27.23
C LEU A 75 -41.76 27.39 27.00
N ALA A 76 -41.75 28.70 27.23
CA ALA A 76 -42.89 29.56 26.96
C ALA A 76 -43.19 29.66 25.45
N GLY A 77 -42.15 29.70 24.59
CA GLY A 77 -42.33 29.68 23.14
C GLY A 77 -42.90 28.35 22.61
N ALA A 78 -42.47 27.23 23.16
CA ALA A 78 -43.00 25.91 22.81
C ALA A 78 -44.47 25.74 23.27
N LEU A 79 -44.84 26.28 24.44
CA LEU A 79 -46.20 26.21 24.94
C LEU A 79 -47.15 27.15 24.15
N ALA A 80 -46.68 28.33 23.73
CA ALA A 80 -47.43 29.26 22.88
C ALA A 80 -47.66 28.68 21.48
N LEU A 81 -46.69 27.98 20.91
CA LEU A 81 -46.83 27.32 19.61
C LEU A 81 -47.80 26.13 19.69
N ALA A 82 -47.78 25.37 20.77
CA ALA A 82 -48.73 24.29 21.01
C ALA A 82 -50.18 24.78 21.19
N LEU A 83 -50.37 25.93 21.86
CA LEU A 83 -51.70 26.57 22.05
C LEU A 83 -52.20 27.23 20.75
N ALA A 84 -51.33 27.80 19.91
CA ALA A 84 -51.71 28.36 18.62
C ALA A 84 -52.13 27.27 17.60
N LEU A 85 -51.55 26.10 17.67
CA LEU A 85 -51.91 24.93 16.84
C LEU A 85 -53.23 24.28 17.30
N ALA A 86 -53.63 24.45 18.56
CA ALA A 86 -54.90 23.95 19.08
C ALA A 86 -56.09 24.88 18.75
N ALA A 87 -55.88 26.15 18.34
CA ALA A 87 -56.91 27.12 18.05
C ALA A 87 -57.40 27.12 16.58
N CYS A 88 -56.78 26.45 15.67
CA CYS A 88 -57.23 26.23 14.30
C CYS A 88 -58.01 24.90 14.21
N GLY A 89 -59.26 24.93 14.68
CA GLY A 89 -60.17 23.81 14.67
C GLY A 89 -60.61 23.42 13.26
N GLY A 90 -60.46 22.15 12.93
CA GLY A 90 -60.98 21.50 11.76
C GLY A 90 -60.60 20.02 11.79
N GLY A 91 -61.50 19.18 12.31
CA GLY A 91 -61.29 17.79 12.68
C GLY A 91 -60.65 16.92 11.60
N VAL A 92 -59.76 16.13 12.05
CA VAL A 92 -59.62 14.68 11.92
C VAL A 92 -58.47 14.30 12.87
N THR A 93 -58.83 13.72 14.00
CA THR A 93 -57.83 13.10 14.90
C THR A 93 -57.37 11.79 14.29
N GLU A 94 -56.42 11.86 13.35
CA GLU A 94 -55.56 10.75 13.09
C GLU A 94 -54.51 10.74 14.21
N GLU A 95 -54.70 9.87 15.21
CA GLU A 95 -53.63 9.50 16.13
C GLU A 95 -52.46 8.94 15.28
N ARG A 96 -51.51 9.80 14.91
CA ARG A 96 -50.20 9.36 14.53
C ARG A 96 -49.59 8.70 15.77
N LYS A 97 -49.82 7.38 15.92
CA LYS A 97 -48.94 6.55 16.72
C LYS A 97 -47.52 6.78 16.17
N VAL A 98 -46.75 7.62 16.85
CA VAL A 98 -45.30 7.61 16.71
C VAL A 98 -44.91 6.24 17.23
N VAL A 99 -44.88 5.26 16.31
CA VAL A 99 -44.17 4.02 16.53
C VAL A 99 -42.70 4.45 16.64
N LEU A 100 -42.25 4.64 17.88
CA LEU A 100 -40.82 4.61 18.16
C LEU A 100 -40.35 3.28 17.57
N ALA A 101 -39.78 3.31 16.38
CA ALA A 101 -39.10 2.16 15.83
C ALA A 101 -38.19 1.70 16.96
N ALA A 102 -38.38 0.47 17.42
CA ALA A 102 -37.51 -0.12 18.40
C ALA A 102 -36.11 0.13 17.87
N ALA A 103 -35.25 0.79 18.67
CA ALA A 103 -33.90 1.07 18.29
C ALA A 103 -33.33 -0.24 17.75
N ALA A 104 -32.92 -0.24 16.48
CA ALA A 104 -32.35 -1.43 15.88
C ALA A 104 -31.23 -1.91 16.83
N ALA A 105 -31.24 -3.18 17.18
CA ALA A 105 -30.25 -3.71 18.10
C ALA A 105 -28.87 -3.36 17.54
N ASP A 106 -28.01 -2.77 18.37
CA ASP A 106 -26.64 -2.42 17.98
C ASP A 106 -25.95 -3.69 17.46
N PRO A 107 -25.59 -3.76 16.18
CA PRO A 107 -24.95 -4.93 15.61
C PRO A 107 -23.58 -5.21 16.24
N TYR A 108 -23.00 -4.21 16.93
CA TYR A 108 -21.70 -4.26 17.60
C TYR A 108 -21.82 -4.20 19.13
N ASP A 109 -22.95 -4.66 19.68
CA ASP A 109 -23.13 -4.78 21.13
C ASP A 109 -22.04 -5.71 21.71
N VAL A 110 -21.03 -5.10 22.30
CA VAL A 110 -19.83 -5.78 22.85
C VAL A 110 -20.22 -6.84 23.89
N SER A 111 -21.35 -6.66 24.59
CA SER A 111 -21.82 -7.63 25.58
C SER A 111 -22.24 -8.97 24.97
N LYS A 112 -22.49 -9.00 23.66
CA LYS A 112 -22.89 -10.19 22.90
C LYS A 112 -21.76 -10.80 22.08
N MET A 113 -20.56 -10.21 22.10
CA MET A 113 -19.40 -10.71 21.37
C MET A 113 -18.75 -11.87 22.12
N ASP A 114 -18.28 -12.85 21.36
CA ASP A 114 -17.47 -13.94 21.89
C ASP A 114 -15.99 -13.59 21.85
N PHE A 115 -15.41 -13.33 23.02
CA PHE A 115 -13.98 -13.07 23.19
C PHE A 115 -13.23 -14.30 23.72
N LYS A 116 -13.92 -15.44 23.91
CA LYS A 116 -13.27 -16.64 24.42
C LYS A 116 -12.38 -17.23 23.36
N SER A 117 -11.13 -17.41 23.72
CA SER A 117 -10.12 -18.00 22.86
C SER A 117 -9.23 -18.90 23.73
N PRO A 118 -9.11 -20.21 23.41
CA PRO A 118 -8.19 -21.09 24.11
C PRO A 118 -6.78 -20.52 24.09
N GLU A 119 -5.94 -20.92 25.06
CA GLU A 119 -4.51 -20.59 25.02
C GLU A 119 -3.88 -21.10 23.71
N ALA A 120 -2.90 -20.34 23.21
CA ALA A 120 -2.19 -20.74 22.01
C ALA A 120 -1.29 -21.94 22.28
N VAL A 121 -1.27 -22.88 21.35
CA VAL A 121 -0.43 -24.08 21.42
C VAL A 121 0.85 -23.87 20.63
N LEU A 122 1.99 -24.05 21.29
CA LEU A 122 3.31 -24.02 20.68
C LEU A 122 3.90 -25.43 20.66
N THR A 123 4.32 -25.89 19.49
CA THR A 123 4.98 -27.19 19.31
C THR A 123 6.28 -27.05 18.52
N ASN A 124 7.10 -28.11 18.55
CA ASN A 124 8.28 -28.22 17.68
C ASN A 124 8.00 -29.11 16.46
N GLU A 125 6.74 -29.41 16.19
CA GLU A 125 6.35 -30.19 15.01
C GLU A 125 6.19 -29.25 13.82
N ARG A 126 6.79 -29.63 12.68
CA ARG A 126 6.59 -28.93 11.41
C ARG A 126 5.35 -29.48 10.73
N HIS A 127 4.37 -28.65 10.58
CA HIS A 127 3.21 -28.98 9.77
C HIS A 127 3.51 -28.73 8.29
N THR A 128 3.13 -29.69 7.45
CA THR A 128 3.18 -29.58 5.99
C THR A 128 1.75 -29.74 5.48
N GLY A 129 1.14 -28.71 4.95
CA GLY A 129 -0.23 -28.76 4.45
C GLY A 129 -0.51 -27.63 3.47
N ALA A 130 -1.63 -27.70 2.79
CA ALA A 130 -2.10 -26.62 1.94
C ALA A 130 -2.54 -25.39 2.77
N PHE A 131 -2.59 -24.23 2.14
CA PHE A 131 -3.25 -23.05 2.71
C PHE A 131 -4.73 -23.31 2.92
N ALA A 132 -5.37 -22.44 3.71
CA ALA A 132 -6.79 -22.57 4.02
C ALA A 132 -7.67 -22.70 2.77
N THR A 133 -8.74 -23.46 2.89
CA THR A 133 -9.84 -23.46 1.95
C THR A 133 -10.39 -22.03 1.83
N GLY A 134 -10.54 -21.52 0.62
CA GLY A 134 -11.04 -20.14 0.40
C GLY A 134 -9.99 -19.04 0.38
N THR A 135 -8.71 -19.30 0.65
CA THR A 135 -7.65 -18.33 0.40
C THR A 135 -7.44 -18.13 -1.10
N SER A 136 -7.09 -16.90 -1.48
CA SER A 136 -6.76 -16.51 -2.85
C SER A 136 -5.34 -15.98 -2.91
N LEU A 137 -4.61 -16.25 -4.01
CA LEU A 137 -3.32 -15.64 -4.22
C LEU A 137 -3.50 -14.15 -4.51
N SER A 138 -2.82 -13.29 -3.76
CA SER A 138 -2.98 -11.84 -3.87
C SER A 138 -2.53 -11.28 -5.23
N MET A 139 -1.54 -11.88 -5.87
CA MET A 139 -1.01 -11.39 -7.15
C MET A 139 -2.07 -11.35 -8.26
N GLY A 140 -3.07 -12.25 -8.25
CA GLY A 140 -4.11 -12.31 -9.28
C GLY A 140 -5.31 -11.40 -9.02
N ALA A 141 -5.39 -10.71 -7.88
CA ALA A 141 -6.52 -9.91 -7.41
C ALA A 141 -7.88 -10.63 -7.33
N ALA A 142 -8.08 -11.71 -8.06
CA ALA A 142 -9.33 -12.47 -8.09
C ALA A 142 -9.56 -13.21 -6.76
N LEU A 143 -10.80 -13.14 -6.28
CA LEU A 143 -11.20 -13.74 -5.03
C LEU A 143 -11.94 -15.07 -5.27
N LYS A 144 -11.60 -16.08 -4.49
CA LYS A 144 -12.42 -17.29 -4.37
C LYS A 144 -13.74 -16.96 -3.66
N PRO A 145 -14.82 -17.66 -3.97
CA PRO A 145 -16.06 -17.53 -3.22
C PRO A 145 -15.86 -17.79 -1.73
N LEU A 146 -16.65 -17.09 -0.90
CA LEU A 146 -16.66 -17.33 0.54
C LEU A 146 -17.12 -18.77 0.81
N VAL A 147 -16.34 -19.49 1.60
CA VAL A 147 -16.70 -20.83 2.07
C VAL A 147 -17.78 -20.72 3.15
N ALA A 148 -18.82 -21.54 3.07
CA ALA A 148 -19.97 -21.46 3.98
C ALA A 148 -19.71 -22.01 5.40
N ASP A 149 -18.66 -22.85 5.59
CA ASP A 149 -18.31 -23.41 6.89
C ASP A 149 -18.01 -22.30 7.90
N PRO A 150 -18.65 -22.26 9.07
CA PRO A 150 -18.39 -21.25 10.10
C PRO A 150 -17.04 -21.43 10.81
N VAL A 151 -16.35 -22.55 10.62
CA VAL A 151 -14.98 -22.77 11.11
C VAL A 151 -14.02 -22.68 9.92
N LYS A 152 -13.08 -21.73 9.98
CA LYS A 152 -12.05 -21.55 8.96
C LYS A 152 -10.71 -22.06 9.49
N GLU A 153 -10.24 -23.15 8.94
CA GLU A 153 -8.88 -23.65 9.21
C GLU A 153 -7.92 -22.93 8.29
N ILE A 154 -7.10 -22.04 8.83
CA ILE A 154 -6.16 -21.20 8.09
C ILE A 154 -4.75 -21.61 8.49
N ARG A 155 -3.96 -21.94 7.49
CA ARG A 155 -2.54 -22.18 7.65
C ARG A 155 -1.74 -21.22 6.79
N LEU A 156 -0.83 -20.46 7.42
CA LEU A 156 0.09 -19.55 6.73
C LEU A 156 1.48 -19.74 7.35
N ASP A 157 2.31 -20.55 6.71
CA ASP A 157 3.69 -20.74 7.13
C ASP A 157 4.54 -19.54 6.75
N THR A 158 5.58 -19.27 7.53
CA THR A 158 6.58 -18.27 7.18
C THR A 158 7.76 -18.93 6.47
N THR A 159 8.15 -18.38 5.34
CA THR A 159 9.28 -18.85 4.55
C THR A 159 10.10 -17.66 4.04
N HIS A 160 11.36 -17.93 3.71
CA HIS A 160 12.18 -16.98 2.97
C HIS A 160 12.21 -17.37 1.51
N LYS A 161 11.95 -16.43 0.60
CA LYS A 161 11.84 -16.67 -0.85
C LYS A 161 12.54 -15.59 -1.65
N ILE A 162 12.87 -15.94 -2.89
CA ILE A 162 13.26 -14.94 -3.89
C ILE A 162 12.05 -14.72 -4.79
N ILE A 163 11.59 -13.47 -4.82
CA ILE A 163 10.45 -13.05 -5.64
C ILE A 163 10.91 -12.01 -6.68
N GLU A 164 10.19 -11.90 -7.77
CA GLU A 164 10.40 -10.84 -8.75
C GLU A 164 9.40 -9.70 -8.49
N ILE A 165 9.91 -8.56 -8.00
CA ILE A 165 9.09 -7.40 -7.65
C ILE A 165 8.95 -6.37 -8.78
N ALA A 166 9.82 -6.44 -9.77
CA ALA A 166 9.78 -5.66 -11.00
C ALA A 166 10.53 -6.47 -12.07
N PRO A 167 10.35 -6.21 -13.38
CA PRO A 167 11.06 -6.91 -14.43
C PRO A 167 12.56 -6.96 -14.19
N GLY A 168 13.10 -8.16 -14.00
CA GLY A 168 14.54 -8.37 -13.73
C GLY A 168 15.02 -8.01 -12.33
N VAL A 169 14.15 -7.66 -11.40
CA VAL A 169 14.52 -7.32 -10.02
C VAL A 169 14.12 -8.46 -9.09
N LYS A 170 15.08 -9.32 -8.74
CA LYS A 170 14.93 -10.41 -7.79
C LYS A 170 15.15 -9.89 -6.37
N PHE A 171 14.17 -10.06 -5.49
CA PHE A 171 14.20 -9.56 -4.11
C PHE A 171 14.17 -10.72 -3.11
N SER A 172 15.03 -10.63 -2.08
CA SER A 172 15.05 -11.57 -0.97
C SER A 172 13.93 -11.22 0.00
N ALA A 173 12.82 -11.91 -0.09
CA ALA A 173 11.61 -11.65 0.69
C ALA A 173 11.46 -12.61 1.86
N TRP A 174 10.80 -12.14 2.92
CA TRP A 174 10.20 -12.96 3.96
C TRP A 174 8.69 -13.02 3.69
N THR A 175 8.10 -14.19 3.73
CA THR A 175 6.75 -14.38 3.20
C THR A 175 5.84 -15.09 4.19
N PHE A 176 4.54 -14.86 4.03
CA PHE A 176 3.50 -15.78 4.48
C PHE A 176 2.98 -16.55 3.27
N GLY A 177 2.98 -17.88 3.36
CA GLY A 177 2.42 -18.71 2.30
C GLY A 177 3.16 -18.61 0.96
N ASP A 178 4.49 -18.42 0.99
CA ASP A 178 5.39 -18.39 -0.17
C ASP A 178 5.18 -17.21 -1.14
N THR A 179 4.34 -16.23 -0.83
CA THR A 179 4.02 -15.08 -1.70
C THR A 179 4.10 -13.75 -0.98
N VAL A 180 4.23 -12.65 -1.75
CA VAL A 180 4.11 -11.27 -1.28
C VAL A 180 3.17 -10.51 -2.24
N PRO A 181 2.09 -9.93 -1.75
CA PRO A 181 1.48 -10.12 -0.43
C PRO A 181 1.17 -11.59 -0.13
N GLY A 182 1.04 -11.93 1.15
CA GLY A 182 0.53 -13.25 1.57
C GLY A 182 -0.89 -13.48 1.05
N PRO A 183 -1.40 -14.72 1.07
CA PRO A 183 -2.72 -15.07 0.54
C PRO A 183 -3.85 -14.24 1.16
N VAL A 184 -4.84 -13.84 0.34
CA VAL A 184 -6.05 -13.19 0.85
C VAL A 184 -6.92 -14.23 1.57
N VAL A 185 -7.24 -13.95 2.82
CA VAL A 185 -8.16 -14.76 3.64
C VAL A 185 -9.55 -14.13 3.59
N ARG A 186 -10.60 -14.93 3.32
CA ARG A 186 -11.99 -14.47 3.27
C ARG A 186 -12.83 -15.24 4.28
N ALA A 187 -13.53 -14.51 5.15
CA ALA A 187 -14.37 -15.07 6.21
C ALA A 187 -15.57 -14.14 6.47
N ARG A 188 -16.41 -14.46 7.46
CA ARG A 188 -17.60 -13.68 7.81
C ARG A 188 -17.65 -13.42 9.32
N VAL A 189 -18.29 -12.35 9.73
CA VAL A 189 -18.59 -12.04 11.14
C VAL A 189 -19.29 -13.24 11.80
N GLY A 190 -18.72 -13.70 12.89
CA GLY A 190 -19.16 -14.89 13.63
C GLY A 190 -18.42 -16.18 13.26
N ASP A 191 -17.63 -16.19 12.17
CA ASP A 191 -16.78 -17.35 11.87
C ASP A 191 -15.67 -17.47 12.93
N ARG A 192 -15.35 -18.71 13.25
CA ARG A 192 -14.24 -19.09 14.12
C ARG A 192 -13.02 -19.42 13.28
N ILE A 193 -11.94 -18.73 13.52
CA ILE A 193 -10.66 -18.96 12.86
C ILE A 193 -9.82 -19.92 13.71
N LYS A 194 -9.41 -21.03 13.12
CA LYS A 194 -8.37 -21.92 13.62
C LYS A 194 -7.11 -21.69 12.82
N PHE A 195 -6.20 -20.93 13.40
CA PHE A 195 -4.97 -20.53 12.74
C PHE A 195 -3.81 -21.42 13.14
N THR A 196 -2.97 -21.76 12.16
CA THR A 196 -1.71 -22.47 12.35
C THR A 196 -0.61 -21.84 11.51
N MET A 197 0.56 -21.65 12.11
CA MET A 197 1.75 -21.12 11.45
C MET A 197 2.98 -21.93 11.87
N THR A 198 3.72 -22.46 10.90
CA THR A 198 5.05 -23.02 11.12
C THR A 198 6.09 -22.02 10.65
N ASN A 199 7.07 -21.72 11.50
CA ASN A 199 8.22 -20.92 11.08
C ASN A 199 9.22 -21.81 10.32
N ARG A 200 9.26 -21.64 8.99
CA ARG A 200 10.11 -22.39 8.05
C ARG A 200 11.24 -21.52 7.49
N SER A 201 11.63 -20.46 8.19
CA SER A 201 12.69 -19.54 7.76
C SER A 201 14.09 -20.16 7.70
N ASP A 202 14.28 -21.34 8.30
CA ASP A 202 15.50 -22.13 8.26
C ASP A 202 15.60 -23.07 7.04
N GLU A 203 14.56 -23.11 6.21
CA GLU A 203 14.58 -23.92 5.00
C GLU A 203 15.43 -23.27 3.90
N PRO A 204 16.16 -24.08 3.12
CA PRO A 204 16.94 -23.57 2.00
C PRO A 204 16.05 -22.85 0.97
N ILE A 205 16.52 -21.72 0.44
CA ILE A 205 15.88 -21.06 -0.69
C ILE A 205 16.35 -21.76 -1.97
N PRO A 206 15.44 -22.34 -2.77
CA PRO A 206 15.83 -23.02 -4.01
C PRO A 206 16.61 -22.10 -4.96
N GLY A 207 17.69 -22.61 -5.56
CA GLY A 207 18.50 -21.86 -6.52
C GLY A 207 19.50 -20.87 -5.92
N VAL A 208 19.55 -20.74 -4.58
CA VAL A 208 20.47 -19.84 -3.89
C VAL A 208 21.33 -20.61 -2.89
N ARG A 209 22.67 -20.51 -3.00
CA ARG A 209 23.60 -21.20 -2.10
C ARG A 209 23.64 -20.64 -0.66
N VAL A 210 23.09 -19.44 -0.46
CA VAL A 210 23.08 -18.76 0.84
C VAL A 210 21.64 -18.46 1.22
N THR A 211 21.16 -19.11 2.26
CA THR A 211 19.87 -18.79 2.88
C THR A 211 19.94 -17.41 3.55
N ALA A 212 18.84 -16.67 3.55
CA ALA A 212 18.68 -15.62 4.54
C ALA A 212 18.85 -16.24 5.94
N ALA A 213 19.44 -15.49 6.89
CA ALA A 213 19.58 -15.99 8.25
C ALA A 213 18.19 -16.36 8.80
N PRO A 214 18.05 -17.54 9.44
CA PRO A 214 16.79 -17.92 10.09
C PRO A 214 16.38 -16.85 11.10
N MET A 215 15.09 -16.51 11.12
CA MET A 215 14.55 -15.42 11.94
C MET A 215 13.38 -15.91 12.77
N MET A 216 13.16 -15.27 13.92
CA MET A 216 11.91 -15.37 14.67
C MET A 216 10.80 -14.70 13.86
N HIS A 217 9.61 -15.30 13.85
CA HIS A 217 8.42 -14.73 13.20
C HIS A 217 7.18 -14.91 14.06
N SER A 218 6.16 -14.09 13.84
CA SER A 218 4.87 -14.17 14.50
C SER A 218 3.74 -13.83 13.52
N MET A 219 2.50 -13.88 14.00
CA MET A 219 1.33 -13.44 13.25
C MET A 219 0.51 -12.49 14.10
N ASP A 220 0.20 -11.33 13.56
CA ASP A 220 -0.76 -10.37 14.09
C ASP A 220 -1.91 -10.22 13.09
N PHE A 221 -3.15 -10.52 13.51
CA PHE A 221 -4.37 -10.30 12.75
C PHE A 221 -5.09 -9.06 13.28
N HIS A 222 -5.16 -7.99 12.52
CA HIS A 222 -5.94 -6.80 12.90
C HIS A 222 -7.44 -7.07 13.05
N SER A 223 -7.92 -8.20 12.53
CA SER A 223 -9.31 -8.67 12.67
C SER A 223 -9.61 -9.38 13.99
N ALA A 224 -8.60 -9.71 14.79
CA ALA A 224 -8.73 -10.53 15.98
C ALA A 224 -8.69 -9.69 17.26
N MET A 225 -9.59 -10.00 18.20
CA MET A 225 -9.63 -9.39 19.52
C MET A 225 -9.14 -10.42 20.54
N VAL A 226 -7.82 -10.50 20.74
CA VAL A 226 -7.14 -11.53 21.53
C VAL A 226 -6.01 -10.94 22.37
N SER A 227 -5.47 -11.74 23.33
CA SER A 227 -4.25 -11.37 24.06
C SER A 227 -3.01 -11.48 23.16
N PRO A 228 -2.32 -10.38 22.84
CA PRO A 228 -1.14 -10.42 21.97
C PRO A 228 0.00 -11.25 22.56
N GLN A 229 0.19 -11.21 23.89
CA GLN A 229 1.27 -11.95 24.57
C GLN A 229 1.12 -13.47 24.41
N ASP A 230 -0.09 -13.95 24.25
CA ASP A 230 -0.36 -15.36 24.04
C ASP A 230 -0.41 -15.72 22.55
N LYS A 231 -1.20 -14.99 21.74
CA LYS A 231 -1.48 -15.37 20.35
C LYS A 231 -0.42 -14.88 19.36
N TYR A 232 0.20 -13.73 19.62
CA TYR A 232 1.12 -13.08 18.67
C TYR A 232 2.59 -13.18 19.08
N ARG A 233 2.90 -14.15 19.95
CA ARG A 233 4.29 -14.39 20.36
C ARG A 233 5.15 -14.82 19.19
N SER A 234 6.39 -14.37 19.19
CA SER A 234 7.38 -14.80 18.19
C SER A 234 7.80 -16.24 18.43
N ILE A 235 7.87 -17.02 17.35
CA ILE A 235 8.29 -18.42 17.37
C ILE A 235 9.60 -18.60 16.61
N ALA A 236 10.44 -19.51 17.12
CA ALA A 236 11.72 -19.83 16.51
C ALA A 236 11.56 -20.66 15.22
N PRO A 237 12.56 -20.69 14.35
CA PRO A 237 12.59 -21.59 13.21
C PRO A 237 12.32 -23.05 13.63
N GLY A 238 11.48 -23.74 12.88
CA GLY A 238 11.04 -25.11 13.16
C GLY A 238 9.86 -25.25 14.11
N GLN A 239 9.47 -24.19 14.83
CA GLN A 239 8.32 -24.19 15.72
C GLN A 239 7.01 -23.94 14.98
N THR A 240 5.93 -24.48 15.53
CA THR A 240 4.55 -24.25 15.08
C THR A 240 3.72 -23.64 16.20
N LEU A 241 3.00 -22.55 15.88
CA LEU A 241 2.03 -21.88 16.74
C LEU A 241 0.64 -22.08 16.17
N SER A 242 -0.29 -22.51 17.02
CA SER A 242 -1.71 -22.58 16.68
C SER A 242 -2.55 -21.84 17.71
N PHE A 243 -3.57 -21.10 17.24
CA PHE A 243 -4.53 -20.43 18.10
C PHE A 243 -5.86 -20.22 17.40
N GLU A 244 -6.89 -19.91 18.19
CA GLU A 244 -8.24 -19.70 17.68
C GLU A 244 -8.78 -18.34 18.12
N PHE A 245 -9.67 -17.76 17.30
CA PHE A 245 -10.41 -16.53 17.63
C PHE A 245 -11.70 -16.45 16.82
N THR A 246 -12.67 -15.66 17.33
CA THR A 246 -13.94 -15.37 16.64
C THR A 246 -13.87 -14.00 16.00
N LEU A 247 -14.42 -13.86 14.79
CA LEU A 247 -14.49 -12.61 14.06
C LEU A 247 -15.71 -11.80 14.51
N ASN A 248 -15.48 -10.65 15.13
CA ASN A 248 -16.54 -9.83 15.72
C ASN A 248 -16.97 -8.64 14.84
N TYR A 249 -16.10 -8.14 13.97
CA TYR A 249 -16.37 -6.99 13.10
C TYR A 249 -16.14 -7.31 11.64
N PRO A 250 -16.99 -6.77 10.72
CA PRO A 250 -16.69 -6.82 9.29
C PRO A 250 -15.58 -5.84 8.94
N GLY A 251 -14.80 -6.16 7.91
CA GLY A 251 -13.77 -5.22 7.48
C GLY A 251 -12.79 -5.79 6.44
N VAL A 252 -11.91 -4.90 6.01
CA VAL A 252 -10.71 -5.21 5.23
C VAL A 252 -9.52 -4.98 6.14
N PHE A 253 -9.01 -6.05 6.70
CA PHE A 253 -7.98 -6.03 7.72
C PHE A 253 -6.63 -6.46 7.17
N MET A 254 -5.57 -5.89 7.72
CA MET A 254 -4.22 -6.40 7.52
C MET A 254 -3.96 -7.59 8.45
N TYR A 255 -3.15 -8.53 8.01
CA TYR A 255 -2.37 -9.39 8.88
C TYR A 255 -0.89 -9.21 8.56
N HIS A 256 -0.03 -9.31 9.57
CA HIS A 256 1.41 -9.11 9.38
C HIS A 256 2.24 -9.79 10.48
N CYS A 257 3.56 -9.83 10.30
CA CYS A 257 4.47 -10.25 11.34
C CYS A 257 4.60 -9.17 12.41
N GLY A 258 4.36 -9.55 13.68
CA GLY A 258 4.47 -8.66 14.86
C GLY A 258 5.77 -8.84 15.67
N THR A 259 6.73 -9.64 15.19
CA THR A 259 8.03 -9.84 15.83
C THR A 259 8.80 -8.51 15.95
N PRO A 260 9.54 -8.25 17.04
CA PRO A 260 10.35 -7.04 17.18
C PRO A 260 11.17 -6.71 15.95
N MET A 261 11.29 -5.42 15.60
CA MET A 261 11.66 -4.85 14.30
C MET A 261 10.55 -5.06 13.25
N VAL A 262 9.30 -4.89 13.65
CA VAL A 262 8.10 -5.06 12.82
C VAL A 262 8.21 -4.35 11.47
N LEU A 263 8.81 -3.16 11.45
CA LEU A 263 9.01 -2.36 10.24
C LEU A 263 9.78 -3.15 9.17
N GLU A 264 10.87 -3.81 9.55
CA GLU A 264 11.71 -4.60 8.66
C GLU A 264 10.98 -5.87 8.19
N HIS A 265 10.20 -6.51 9.07
CA HIS A 265 9.41 -7.69 8.71
C HIS A 265 8.35 -7.37 7.65
N ILE A 266 7.59 -6.29 7.84
CA ILE A 266 6.58 -5.85 6.86
C ILE A 266 7.27 -5.44 5.55
N ALA A 267 8.33 -4.62 5.61
CA ALA A 267 9.06 -4.17 4.42
C ALA A 267 9.75 -5.32 3.67
N SER A 268 10.01 -6.46 4.33
CA SER A 268 10.53 -7.67 3.68
C SER A 268 9.44 -8.53 3.03
N GLY A 269 8.14 -8.21 3.24
CA GLY A 269 7.04 -8.88 2.56
C GLY A 269 6.04 -9.61 3.47
N MET A 270 6.18 -9.51 4.80
CA MET A 270 5.35 -10.28 5.74
C MET A 270 4.04 -9.55 6.09
N TYR A 271 3.15 -9.48 5.14
CA TYR A 271 1.81 -8.90 5.26
C TYR A 271 0.84 -9.55 4.27
N GLY A 272 -0.46 -9.40 4.55
CA GLY A 272 -1.53 -9.80 3.65
C GLY A 272 -2.88 -9.22 4.08
N MET A 273 -3.93 -9.53 3.31
CA MET A 273 -5.29 -9.04 3.52
C MET A 273 -6.19 -10.12 4.10
N MET A 274 -6.99 -9.76 5.10
CA MET A 274 -8.12 -10.55 5.57
C MET A 274 -9.42 -9.78 5.37
N ILE A 275 -10.34 -10.35 4.60
CA ILE A 275 -11.67 -9.80 4.34
C ILE A 275 -12.64 -10.51 5.27
N VAL A 276 -13.32 -9.73 6.12
CA VAL A 276 -14.40 -10.22 6.98
C VAL A 276 -15.71 -9.62 6.51
N GLU A 277 -16.56 -10.44 5.89
CA GLU A 277 -17.86 -9.99 5.42
C GLU A 277 -18.84 -9.78 6.57
N PRO A 278 -19.80 -8.85 6.44
CA PRO A 278 -20.91 -8.73 7.38
C PRO A 278 -21.68 -10.07 7.51
N ARG A 279 -22.27 -10.35 8.67
CA ARG A 279 -23.03 -11.59 8.93
C ARG A 279 -24.12 -11.84 7.87
N GLY A 280 -24.81 -10.81 7.43
CA GLY A 280 -25.84 -10.86 6.38
C GLY A 280 -25.33 -10.67 4.96
N GLY A 281 -24.02 -10.58 4.77
CA GLY A 281 -23.40 -10.16 3.52
C GLY A 281 -23.42 -8.64 3.33
N TYR A 282 -22.84 -8.17 2.24
CA TYR A 282 -22.84 -6.73 1.91
C TYR A 282 -24.21 -6.27 1.42
N PRO A 283 -24.62 -5.02 1.71
CA PRO A 283 -25.94 -4.49 1.35
C PRO A 283 -26.13 -4.30 -0.15
N THR A 284 -25.11 -4.43 -0.96
CA THR A 284 -25.13 -4.27 -2.42
C THR A 284 -24.69 -5.55 -3.11
N LYS A 285 -25.35 -5.86 -4.22
CA LYS A 285 -24.88 -6.88 -5.17
C LYS A 285 -23.91 -6.23 -6.15
N VAL A 286 -22.88 -6.97 -6.53
CA VAL A 286 -21.85 -6.54 -7.49
C VAL A 286 -21.62 -7.64 -8.51
N ASP A 287 -21.14 -7.25 -9.68
CA ASP A 287 -20.82 -8.17 -10.77
C ASP A 287 -19.39 -8.68 -10.68
N ARG A 288 -18.50 -7.87 -10.10
CA ARG A 288 -17.07 -8.17 -9.96
C ARG A 288 -16.58 -7.80 -8.58
N GLU A 289 -15.70 -8.66 -8.04
CA GLU A 289 -14.97 -8.40 -6.79
C GLU A 289 -13.48 -8.67 -6.97
N TYR A 290 -12.65 -7.75 -6.47
CA TYR A 290 -11.19 -7.87 -6.55
C TYR A 290 -10.54 -7.37 -5.26
N ALA A 291 -9.39 -7.96 -4.91
CA ALA A 291 -8.54 -7.51 -3.80
C ALA A 291 -7.31 -6.78 -4.34
N VAL A 292 -7.09 -5.57 -3.86
CA VAL A 292 -5.95 -4.71 -4.22
C VAL A 292 -5.19 -4.33 -2.96
N THR A 293 -3.96 -4.79 -2.85
CA THR A 293 -3.06 -4.45 -1.74
C THR A 293 -1.94 -3.55 -2.24
N GLN A 294 -1.89 -2.30 -1.77
CA GLN A 294 -0.74 -1.43 -1.98
C GLN A 294 0.34 -1.74 -0.95
N SER A 295 1.60 -1.73 -1.38
CA SER A 295 2.74 -1.95 -0.51
C SER A 295 4.02 -1.31 -1.05
N GLU A 296 5.03 -1.22 -0.19
CA GLU A 296 6.28 -0.53 -0.45
C GLU A 296 7.45 -1.50 -0.40
N PHE A 297 8.35 -1.42 -1.38
CA PHE A 297 9.63 -2.11 -1.36
C PHE A 297 10.79 -1.12 -1.26
N TYR A 298 11.66 -1.35 -0.30
CA TYR A 298 12.86 -0.56 -0.03
C TYR A 298 14.07 -1.42 -0.36
N THR A 299 14.67 -1.24 -1.54
CA THR A 299 15.62 -2.21 -2.06
C THR A 299 16.96 -1.58 -2.43
N LYS A 300 18.01 -2.36 -2.23
CA LYS A 300 19.35 -2.12 -2.76
C LYS A 300 19.93 -3.40 -3.33
N PRO A 301 20.91 -3.30 -4.25
CA PRO A 301 21.68 -4.47 -4.69
C PRO A 301 22.31 -5.18 -3.50
N ASP A 302 22.31 -6.52 -3.55
CA ASP A 302 22.97 -7.34 -2.54
C ASP A 302 24.46 -6.96 -2.41
N PRO A 303 24.94 -6.60 -1.22
CA PRO A 303 26.36 -6.24 -1.00
C PRO A 303 27.34 -7.36 -1.42
N GLN A 304 26.90 -8.62 -1.35
CA GLN A 304 27.70 -9.77 -1.76
C GLN A 304 27.62 -10.05 -3.28
N LYS A 305 26.88 -9.22 -4.03
CA LYS A 305 26.70 -9.34 -5.49
C LYS A 305 26.19 -10.73 -5.94
N ARG A 306 25.41 -11.41 -5.09
CA ARG A 306 24.77 -12.68 -5.43
C ARG A 306 23.83 -12.51 -6.60
N LYS A 307 23.73 -13.55 -7.42
CA LYS A 307 22.82 -13.58 -8.58
C LYS A 307 21.89 -14.77 -8.49
N VAL A 308 20.68 -14.58 -8.98
CA VAL A 308 19.65 -15.61 -9.14
C VAL A 308 19.15 -15.52 -10.58
N ASP A 309 19.17 -16.64 -11.29
CA ASP A 309 18.84 -16.71 -12.73
C ASP A 309 19.63 -15.67 -13.57
N GLY A 310 20.91 -15.48 -13.24
CA GLY A 310 21.77 -14.49 -13.91
C GLY A 310 21.55 -13.03 -13.49
N GLN A 311 20.49 -12.72 -12.76
CA GLN A 311 20.13 -11.37 -12.33
C GLN A 311 20.67 -11.09 -10.92
N LEU A 312 21.05 -9.82 -10.68
CA LEU A 312 21.52 -9.39 -9.36
C LEU A 312 20.40 -9.48 -8.34
N LEU A 313 20.69 -10.12 -7.21
CA LEU A 313 19.78 -10.15 -6.07
C LEU A 313 19.70 -8.76 -5.43
N HIS A 314 18.50 -8.37 -5.00
CA HIS A 314 18.25 -7.19 -4.17
C HIS A 314 17.84 -7.64 -2.77
N VAL A 315 18.21 -6.82 -1.80
CA VAL A 315 17.90 -7.03 -0.37
C VAL A 315 17.27 -5.75 0.20
N LEU A 316 16.71 -5.85 1.40
CA LEU A 316 16.14 -4.71 2.11
C LEU A 316 17.19 -3.60 2.31
N ASP A 317 16.82 -2.37 1.97
CA ASP A 317 17.58 -1.16 2.25
C ASP A 317 17.03 -0.46 3.50
N GLY A 318 17.69 -0.67 4.64
CA GLY A 318 17.27 -0.10 5.92
C GLY A 318 17.36 1.43 5.97
N ASP A 319 18.21 2.09 5.17
CA ASP A 319 18.31 3.55 5.16
C ASP A 319 17.14 4.16 4.40
N ARG A 320 16.80 3.62 3.23
CA ARG A 320 15.58 4.00 2.51
C ARG A 320 14.33 3.74 3.34
N LEU A 321 14.28 2.62 4.05
CA LEU A 321 13.15 2.26 4.91
C LEU A 321 12.95 3.29 6.03
N ARG A 322 14.00 3.65 6.75
CA ARG A 322 13.94 4.65 7.83
C ARG A 322 13.59 6.05 7.33
N THR A 323 14.00 6.39 6.11
CA THR A 323 13.70 7.70 5.48
C THR A 323 12.37 7.70 4.71
N LYS A 324 11.61 6.59 4.74
CA LYS A 324 10.32 6.43 4.05
C LYS A 324 10.40 6.71 2.55
N ALA A 325 11.53 6.35 1.92
CA ALA A 325 11.82 6.57 0.51
C ALA A 325 11.81 5.23 -0.26
N PRO A 326 10.64 4.63 -0.55
CA PRO A 326 10.56 3.33 -1.22
C PRO A 326 11.22 3.37 -2.59
N THR A 327 11.78 2.25 -3.01
CA THR A 327 12.25 2.06 -4.38
C THR A 327 11.08 1.79 -5.31
N TYR A 328 10.10 1.03 -4.80
CA TYR A 328 8.85 0.70 -5.50
C TYR A 328 7.69 0.84 -4.53
N THR A 329 6.60 1.41 -4.99
CA THR A 329 5.27 1.35 -4.39
C THR A 329 4.38 0.64 -5.40
N VAL A 330 3.75 -0.47 -5.02
CA VAL A 330 3.14 -1.39 -5.99
C VAL A 330 1.76 -1.84 -5.55
N PHE A 331 0.94 -2.26 -6.51
CA PHE A 331 -0.25 -3.04 -6.23
C PHE A 331 0.05 -4.54 -6.35
N ASN A 332 -0.43 -5.32 -5.40
CA ASN A 332 -0.32 -6.78 -5.33
C ASN A 332 1.11 -7.32 -5.52
N GLY A 333 2.09 -6.62 -4.93
CA GLY A 333 3.46 -7.09 -4.76
C GLY A 333 4.37 -7.00 -5.97
N ARG A 334 3.92 -6.43 -7.11
CA ARG A 334 4.74 -6.32 -8.31
C ARG A 334 4.54 -5.00 -9.03
N HIS A 335 5.65 -4.36 -9.39
CA HIS A 335 5.68 -3.14 -10.22
C HIS A 335 4.98 -3.39 -11.56
N ASN A 336 3.97 -2.58 -11.87
CA ASN A 336 3.15 -2.68 -13.06
C ASN A 336 2.43 -4.05 -13.27
N GLY A 337 2.41 -4.94 -12.28
CA GLY A 337 1.81 -6.26 -12.41
C GLY A 337 0.32 -6.21 -12.82
N MET A 338 -0.44 -5.27 -12.28
CA MET A 338 -1.85 -5.05 -12.63
C MET A 338 -2.05 -4.20 -13.90
N VAL A 339 -0.99 -3.68 -14.50
CA VAL A 339 -0.99 -3.11 -15.86
C VAL A 339 -0.76 -4.23 -16.89
N GLU A 340 0.19 -5.13 -16.60
CA GLU A 340 0.48 -6.31 -17.45
C GLU A 340 -0.69 -7.30 -17.47
N THR A 341 -1.41 -7.41 -16.35
CA THR A 341 -2.59 -8.29 -16.21
C THR A 341 -3.77 -7.48 -15.66
N PRO A 342 -4.49 -6.72 -16.51
CA PRO A 342 -5.59 -5.87 -16.10
C PRO A 342 -6.75 -6.65 -15.50
N LEU A 343 -7.42 -6.06 -14.50
CA LEU A 343 -8.71 -6.53 -14.02
C LEU A 343 -9.76 -6.46 -15.15
N GLN A 344 -10.72 -7.37 -15.14
CA GLN A 344 -11.71 -7.47 -16.20
C GLN A 344 -13.09 -6.99 -15.73
N ALA A 345 -13.73 -6.13 -16.48
CA ALA A 345 -15.11 -5.71 -16.26
C ALA A 345 -15.83 -5.49 -17.60
N LYS A 346 -17.11 -5.12 -17.54
CA LYS A 346 -17.92 -4.73 -18.71
C LYS A 346 -18.63 -3.41 -18.43
N PRO A 347 -18.96 -2.63 -19.47
CA PRO A 347 -19.85 -1.49 -19.31
C PRO A 347 -21.14 -1.86 -18.57
N GLY A 348 -21.55 -1.02 -17.62
CA GLY A 348 -22.71 -1.24 -16.77
C GLY A 348 -22.47 -2.13 -15.56
N GLU A 349 -21.38 -2.92 -15.51
CA GLU A 349 -21.07 -3.75 -14.34
C GLU A 349 -20.70 -2.90 -13.13
N ARG A 350 -21.18 -3.34 -11.96
CA ARG A 350 -20.78 -2.81 -10.65
C ARG A 350 -19.57 -3.58 -10.15
N VAL A 351 -18.50 -2.84 -9.86
CA VAL A 351 -17.24 -3.39 -9.35
C VAL A 351 -17.09 -3.05 -7.88
N ARG A 352 -16.66 -4.02 -7.07
CA ARG A 352 -16.22 -3.85 -5.70
C ARG A 352 -14.74 -4.14 -5.61
N LEU A 353 -13.97 -3.19 -5.10
CA LEU A 353 -12.57 -3.41 -4.76
C LEU A 353 -12.41 -3.41 -3.24
N PHE A 354 -11.80 -4.47 -2.73
CA PHE A 354 -11.27 -4.52 -1.38
C PHE A 354 -9.85 -3.96 -1.46
N VAL A 355 -9.63 -2.80 -0.89
CA VAL A 355 -8.35 -2.08 -0.99
C VAL A 355 -7.69 -2.04 0.38
N LEU A 356 -6.43 -2.45 0.45
CA LEU A 356 -5.59 -2.39 1.65
C LEU A 356 -4.32 -1.60 1.32
N ASN A 357 -3.98 -0.61 2.14
CA ASN A 357 -2.64 -0.04 2.15
C ASN A 357 -1.82 -0.74 3.25
N ALA A 358 -1.01 -1.72 2.89
CA ALA A 358 -0.14 -2.42 3.82
C ALA A 358 1.07 -1.58 4.25
N GLY A 359 1.39 -0.51 3.55
CA GLY A 359 2.50 0.38 3.84
C GLY A 359 3.87 -0.28 3.62
N PRO A 360 4.82 -0.19 4.56
CA PRO A 360 4.64 0.03 6.00
C PRO A 360 4.57 1.50 6.46
N SER A 361 4.87 2.48 5.62
CA SER A 361 5.12 3.84 6.12
C SER A 361 4.28 4.93 5.47
N ASN A 362 4.00 4.85 4.16
CA ASN A 362 3.34 5.92 3.42
C ASN A 362 1.83 5.71 3.36
N THR A 363 1.10 6.81 3.21
CA THR A 363 -0.35 6.79 2.92
C THR A 363 -0.60 6.45 1.46
N SER A 364 -1.82 6.03 1.15
CA SER A 364 -2.32 5.84 -0.20
C SER A 364 -3.51 6.77 -0.44
N SER A 365 -3.53 7.45 -1.57
CA SER A 365 -4.68 8.22 -2.05
C SER A 365 -5.29 7.47 -3.25
N PHE A 366 -6.02 6.38 -2.97
CA PHE A 366 -6.51 5.45 -3.99
C PHE A 366 -7.67 6.05 -4.80
N HIS A 367 -7.55 5.97 -6.13
CA HIS A 367 -8.55 6.46 -7.10
C HIS A 367 -8.67 5.50 -8.30
N VAL A 368 -9.82 5.52 -8.96
CA VAL A 368 -10.03 4.89 -10.27
C VAL A 368 -10.45 5.97 -11.26
N VAL A 369 -9.57 6.30 -12.20
CA VAL A 369 -9.77 7.37 -13.19
C VAL A 369 -10.99 7.07 -14.05
N GLY A 370 -11.85 8.07 -14.25
CA GLY A 370 -13.07 7.96 -15.03
C GLY A 370 -14.27 7.40 -14.26
N THR A 371 -14.15 7.26 -12.93
CA THR A 371 -15.25 6.82 -12.05
C THR A 371 -15.44 7.73 -10.86
N ILE A 372 -16.59 7.60 -10.21
CA ILE A 372 -16.86 8.11 -8.86
C ILE A 372 -17.24 6.90 -8.01
N PHE A 373 -16.64 6.78 -6.83
CA PHE A 373 -17.04 5.77 -5.85
C PHE A 373 -18.41 6.13 -5.30
N ASP A 374 -19.45 5.47 -5.78
CA ASP A 374 -20.81 5.71 -5.28
C ASP A 374 -21.00 5.17 -3.86
N ARG A 375 -20.12 4.26 -3.42
CA ARG A 375 -19.99 3.80 -2.03
C ARG A 375 -18.52 3.62 -1.66
N VAL A 376 -18.18 4.07 -0.46
CA VAL A 376 -16.91 3.79 0.22
C VAL A 376 -17.24 3.34 1.63
N TRP A 377 -16.74 2.20 2.03
CA TRP A 377 -16.79 1.71 3.41
C TRP A 377 -15.38 1.72 3.98
N MET A 378 -15.10 2.68 4.89
CA MET A 378 -13.81 2.76 5.57
C MET A 378 -13.63 1.53 6.46
N ASP A 379 -12.40 1.03 6.50
CA ASP A 379 -12.02 -0.26 7.09
C ASP A 379 -12.84 -1.46 6.55
N GLY A 380 -13.58 -1.27 5.46
CA GLY A 380 -14.45 -2.28 4.88
C GLY A 380 -15.71 -2.58 5.68
N ASN A 381 -16.04 -1.75 6.69
CA ASN A 381 -17.24 -1.87 7.50
C ASN A 381 -18.39 -1.05 6.89
N PRO A 382 -19.53 -1.68 6.51
CA PRO A 382 -20.66 -0.97 5.90
C PRO A 382 -21.25 0.17 6.75
N ASP A 383 -21.05 0.18 8.08
CA ASP A 383 -21.52 1.25 8.94
C ASP A 383 -20.65 2.52 8.85
N ASN A 384 -19.41 2.39 8.38
CA ASN A 384 -18.50 3.49 8.08
C ASN A 384 -18.65 3.95 6.62
N GLN A 385 -19.87 4.33 6.20
CA GLN A 385 -20.19 4.58 4.80
C GLN A 385 -20.07 6.04 4.38
N PHE A 386 -19.43 6.26 3.24
CA PHE A 386 -19.47 7.50 2.46
C PHE A 386 -20.00 7.25 1.05
N ARG A 387 -20.45 8.32 0.38
CA ARG A 387 -20.99 8.27 -0.97
C ARG A 387 -20.44 9.39 -1.83
N GLY A 388 -20.26 9.11 -3.13
CA GLY A 388 -19.85 10.11 -4.11
C GLY A 388 -18.42 10.59 -3.92
N MET A 389 -17.52 9.70 -3.46
CA MET A 389 -16.11 10.04 -3.27
C MET A 389 -15.32 9.81 -4.56
N GLN A 390 -14.38 10.70 -4.82
CA GLN A 390 -13.44 10.54 -5.95
C GLN A 390 -12.20 9.74 -5.57
N THR A 391 -11.74 9.87 -4.33
CA THR A 391 -10.48 9.30 -3.83
C THR A 391 -10.68 8.88 -2.38
N VAL A 392 -10.08 7.77 -1.98
CA VAL A 392 -10.04 7.33 -0.57
C VAL A 392 -8.62 7.44 -0.04
N LEU A 393 -8.46 8.13 1.09
CA LEU A 393 -7.19 8.23 1.79
C LEU A 393 -7.06 7.07 2.79
N LEU A 394 -6.02 6.24 2.60
CA LEU A 394 -5.71 5.11 3.45
C LEU A 394 -4.38 5.35 4.16
N GLY A 395 -4.39 5.34 5.48
CA GLY A 395 -3.18 5.25 6.28
C GLY A 395 -2.47 3.90 6.09
N SER A 396 -1.23 3.77 6.59
CA SER A 396 -0.59 2.46 6.66
C SER A 396 -1.43 1.49 7.50
N SER A 397 -1.61 0.27 7.05
CA SER A 397 -2.45 -0.78 7.66
C SER A 397 -3.96 -0.49 7.64
N SER A 398 -4.42 0.49 6.86
CA SER A 398 -5.84 0.79 6.70
C SER A 398 -6.41 0.19 5.43
N GLY A 399 -7.66 -0.28 5.52
CA GLY A 399 -8.40 -0.83 4.40
C GLY A 399 -9.65 -0.01 4.06
N ALA A 400 -10.21 -0.25 2.89
CA ALA A 400 -11.53 0.21 2.51
C ALA A 400 -12.16 -0.73 1.48
N ILE A 401 -13.47 -0.65 1.36
CA ILE A 401 -14.18 -1.15 0.19
C ILE A 401 -14.64 0.05 -0.63
N VAL A 402 -14.37 0.04 -1.92
CA VAL A 402 -14.92 1.02 -2.85
C VAL A 402 -15.80 0.32 -3.88
N GLU A 403 -16.96 0.90 -4.18
CA GLU A 403 -17.86 0.43 -5.23
C GLU A 403 -18.13 1.54 -6.24
N PHE A 404 -18.17 1.15 -7.49
CA PHE A 404 -18.47 2.03 -8.62
C PHE A 404 -19.04 1.25 -9.78
N ILE A 405 -19.64 1.96 -10.74
CA ILE A 405 -20.13 1.39 -11.99
C ILE A 405 -19.14 1.75 -13.09
N ILE A 406 -18.86 0.81 -13.98
CA ILE A 406 -18.13 1.06 -15.22
C ILE A 406 -19.08 1.78 -16.19
N PRO A 407 -18.86 3.06 -16.52
CA PRO A 407 -19.84 3.81 -17.32
C PRO A 407 -19.87 3.40 -18.79
N GLU A 408 -18.73 3.10 -19.38
CA GLU A 408 -18.60 2.78 -20.81
C GLU A 408 -17.41 1.85 -21.09
N ALA A 409 -17.25 1.40 -22.31
CA ALA A 409 -16.11 0.58 -22.71
C ALA A 409 -14.81 1.41 -22.71
N GLY A 410 -13.74 0.85 -22.13
CA GLY A 410 -12.45 1.53 -22.04
C GLY A 410 -11.49 0.90 -21.05
N SER A 411 -10.38 1.58 -20.81
CA SER A 411 -9.38 1.23 -19.79
C SER A 411 -9.42 2.24 -18.66
N TYR A 412 -9.69 1.77 -17.46
CA TYR A 412 -9.80 2.59 -16.24
C TYR A 412 -8.54 2.40 -15.39
N VAL A 413 -7.84 3.49 -15.10
CA VAL A 413 -6.60 3.45 -14.36
C VAL A 413 -6.89 3.49 -12.87
N MET A 414 -6.48 2.45 -12.14
CA MET A 414 -6.36 2.49 -10.69
C MET A 414 -5.02 3.13 -10.34
N VAL A 415 -5.00 4.11 -9.45
CA VAL A 415 -3.80 4.88 -9.17
C VAL A 415 -3.75 5.35 -7.71
N ASP A 416 -2.54 5.42 -7.14
CA ASP A 416 -2.29 6.23 -5.97
C ASP A 416 -2.05 7.68 -6.42
N HIS A 417 -2.90 8.61 -6.00
CA HIS A 417 -2.78 10.04 -6.34
C HIS A 417 -1.62 10.77 -5.63
N HIS A 418 -0.89 10.12 -4.73
CA HIS A 418 0.50 10.50 -4.48
C HIS A 418 1.32 10.08 -5.69
N PHE A 419 1.39 10.92 -6.71
CA PHE A 419 1.98 10.56 -8.01
C PHE A 419 3.43 10.11 -7.96
N ALA A 420 4.17 10.42 -6.90
CA ALA A 420 5.46 9.79 -6.63
C ALA A 420 5.31 8.27 -6.47
N ASN A 421 4.28 7.80 -5.75
CA ASN A 421 3.97 6.39 -5.59
C ASN A 421 3.50 5.76 -6.92
N ALA A 422 2.66 6.46 -7.67
CA ALA A 422 2.24 6.01 -9.00
C ALA A 422 3.43 5.83 -9.95
N SER A 423 4.38 6.77 -9.93
CA SER A 423 5.62 6.67 -10.72
C SER A 423 6.54 5.52 -10.30
N GLN A 424 6.36 5.01 -9.08
CA GLN A 424 7.07 3.86 -8.53
C GLN A 424 6.33 2.53 -8.73
N GLY A 425 5.15 2.54 -9.38
CA GLY A 425 4.41 1.34 -9.76
C GLY A 425 3.06 1.14 -9.07
N ALA A 426 2.56 2.10 -8.25
CA ALA A 426 1.21 2.06 -7.68
C ALA A 426 0.16 2.44 -8.74
N VAL A 427 0.13 1.66 -9.81
CA VAL A 427 -0.77 1.78 -10.98
C VAL A 427 -1.30 0.40 -11.36
N GLY A 428 -2.56 0.34 -11.74
CA GLY A 428 -3.22 -0.84 -12.29
C GLY A 428 -4.28 -0.46 -13.31
N LEU A 429 -4.80 -1.43 -14.05
CA LEU A 429 -5.83 -1.21 -15.05
C LEU A 429 -7.06 -2.10 -14.81
N ILE A 430 -8.23 -1.56 -15.13
CA ILE A 430 -9.46 -2.31 -15.31
C ILE A 430 -9.83 -2.20 -16.79
N ALA A 431 -9.79 -3.32 -17.51
CA ALA A 431 -10.21 -3.40 -18.90
C ALA A 431 -11.71 -3.69 -18.97
N ALA A 432 -12.50 -2.76 -19.51
CA ALA A 432 -13.95 -2.84 -19.54
C ALA A 432 -14.48 -2.98 -20.97
N GLY A 433 -14.40 -4.17 -21.54
CA GLY A 433 -15.00 -4.52 -22.83
C GLY A 433 -14.60 -3.62 -24.00
N GLY A 434 -14.22 -4.20 -25.13
CA GLY A 434 -13.78 -3.49 -26.34
C GLY A 434 -12.26 -3.42 -26.45
N LYS A 435 -11.76 -3.40 -27.66
CA LYS A 435 -10.41 -2.93 -27.92
C LYS A 435 -10.36 -1.46 -27.50
N PRO A 436 -9.33 -0.97 -26.81
CA PRO A 436 -9.15 0.45 -26.62
C PRO A 436 -8.96 1.09 -28.01
N GLU A 437 -10.04 1.58 -28.59
CA GLU A 437 -9.95 2.47 -29.74
C GLU A 437 -9.64 3.85 -29.17
N GLY A 438 -8.41 4.27 -29.39
CA GLY A 438 -7.81 5.57 -29.30
C GLY A 438 -8.48 6.64 -28.44
N GLY A 439 -7.91 7.01 -27.28
CA GLY A 439 -8.19 8.26 -26.64
C GLY A 439 -8.29 8.33 -25.12
N GLY A 440 -7.90 7.31 -24.35
CA GLY A 440 -7.55 7.51 -22.93
C GLY A 440 -6.11 8.00 -22.84
N PRO A 441 -5.63 8.51 -21.68
CA PRO A 441 -4.21 8.65 -21.52
C PRO A 441 -3.62 7.28 -21.81
N GLU A 442 -2.94 7.15 -22.96
CA GLU A 442 -2.30 5.92 -23.42
C GLU A 442 -1.22 5.52 -22.44
N HIS A 443 -1.66 5.01 -21.29
CA HIS A 443 -0.80 4.30 -20.35
C HIS A 443 -0.59 2.91 -20.93
N ASN A 444 0.45 2.83 -21.79
CA ASN A 444 1.14 1.60 -22.16
C ASN A 444 0.41 0.58 -23.01
N ASN A 445 0.31 0.81 -24.32
CA ASN A 445 0.59 -0.25 -25.27
C ASN A 445 2.12 -0.44 -25.38
N ILE A 446 2.79 -0.72 -24.26
CA ILE A 446 4.03 -1.47 -24.34
C ILE A 446 3.55 -2.90 -24.55
N ALA A 447 3.44 -3.33 -25.83
CA ALA A 447 3.52 -4.75 -26.13
C ALA A 447 4.63 -5.31 -25.25
N ALA A 448 4.40 -6.45 -24.60
CA ALA A 448 5.38 -7.09 -23.73
C ALA A 448 6.65 -7.37 -24.55
N THR A 449 7.43 -6.33 -24.75
CA THR A 449 8.74 -6.41 -25.38
C THR A 449 9.63 -6.99 -24.33
N ALA A 450 10.36 -8.05 -24.70
CA ALA A 450 11.34 -8.66 -23.82
C ALA A 450 12.16 -7.56 -23.13
N ALA A 451 12.37 -7.69 -21.82
CA ALA A 451 13.17 -6.72 -21.09
C ALA A 451 14.62 -6.76 -21.59
N PRO A 452 15.33 -5.60 -21.64
CA PRO A 452 16.74 -5.61 -21.96
C PRO A 452 17.52 -6.56 -21.05
N THR A 453 18.36 -7.41 -21.62
CA THR A 453 19.29 -8.27 -20.86
C THR A 453 20.55 -7.51 -20.44
N ASP A 454 20.88 -6.42 -21.14
CA ASP A 454 21.96 -5.52 -20.76
C ASP A 454 21.57 -4.73 -19.50
N PRO A 455 22.38 -4.78 -18.41
CA PRO A 455 22.07 -4.10 -17.15
C PRO A 455 21.93 -2.59 -17.26
N GLN A 456 22.65 -1.93 -18.16
CA GLN A 456 22.55 -0.49 -18.36
C GLN A 456 21.25 -0.13 -19.08
N ALA A 457 20.88 -0.88 -20.12
CA ALA A 457 19.61 -0.68 -20.82
C ALA A 457 18.41 -1.00 -19.92
N LEU A 458 18.51 -2.02 -19.07
CA LEU A 458 17.44 -2.35 -18.11
C LEU A 458 17.24 -1.23 -17.08
N LYS A 459 18.32 -0.67 -16.52
CA LYS A 459 18.23 0.51 -15.65
C LYS A 459 17.63 1.70 -16.36
N GLY A 460 18.03 1.94 -17.62
CA GLY A 460 17.46 2.99 -18.47
C GLY A 460 15.98 2.80 -18.74
N LYS A 461 15.52 1.55 -18.97
CA LYS A 461 14.09 1.21 -19.11
C LYS A 461 13.32 1.59 -17.86
N LEU A 462 13.77 1.14 -16.69
CA LEU A 462 13.11 1.42 -15.41
C LEU A 462 13.07 2.93 -15.11
N ALA A 463 14.15 3.63 -15.40
CA ALA A 463 14.22 5.09 -15.25
C ALA A 463 13.28 5.80 -16.24
N PHE A 464 13.18 5.34 -17.49
CA PHE A 464 12.25 5.85 -18.48
C PHE A 464 10.79 5.68 -18.03
N GLU A 465 10.44 4.49 -17.57
CA GLU A 465 9.10 4.17 -17.07
C GLU A 465 8.70 5.05 -15.88
N SER A 466 9.65 5.39 -15.02
CA SER A 466 9.38 6.22 -13.84
C SER A 466 9.35 7.73 -14.12
N LYS A 467 10.17 8.25 -15.05
CA LYS A 467 10.35 9.70 -15.24
C LYS A 467 9.82 10.23 -16.59
N CYS A 468 9.82 9.41 -17.64
CA CYS A 468 9.61 9.89 -19.01
C CYS A 468 8.27 9.41 -19.61
N LEU A 469 7.77 8.26 -19.17
CA LEU A 469 6.61 7.58 -19.76
C LEU A 469 5.32 8.41 -19.68
N ALA A 470 5.21 9.30 -18.70
CA ALA A 470 4.06 10.20 -18.58
C ALA A 470 3.88 11.11 -19.80
N CYS A 471 4.99 11.54 -20.40
CA CYS A 471 5.00 12.48 -21.53
C CYS A 471 5.42 11.84 -22.85
N HIS A 472 6.13 10.71 -22.83
CA HIS A 472 6.70 10.05 -24.01
C HIS A 472 6.25 8.58 -24.10
N SER A 473 6.31 8.03 -25.32
CA SER A 473 6.19 6.58 -25.55
C SER A 473 7.44 6.03 -26.23
N ILE A 474 7.54 4.71 -26.32
CA ILE A 474 8.48 4.00 -27.19
C ILE A 474 7.65 3.07 -28.08
N GLY A 475 7.40 3.49 -29.31
CA GLY A 475 6.59 2.72 -30.26
C GLY A 475 5.07 2.81 -30.05
N GLY A 476 4.59 3.63 -29.11
CA GLY A 476 3.17 3.82 -28.81
C GLY A 476 2.56 5.06 -29.46
N GLY A 477 3.32 5.81 -30.28
CA GLY A 477 2.88 7.06 -30.86
C GLY A 477 3.19 8.31 -30.00
N ASP A 478 2.89 9.48 -30.54
CA ASP A 478 3.13 10.77 -29.88
C ASP A 478 2.14 10.96 -28.72
N LYS A 479 2.64 11.49 -27.57
CA LYS A 479 1.85 11.86 -26.38
C LYS A 479 1.94 13.39 -26.15
N LEU A 480 2.15 13.82 -24.92
CA LEU A 480 2.50 15.22 -24.60
C LEU A 480 3.82 15.65 -25.24
N GLY A 481 4.71 14.69 -25.50
CA GLY A 481 5.93 14.79 -26.26
C GLY A 481 6.00 13.71 -27.34
N PRO A 482 7.08 13.71 -28.16
CA PRO A 482 7.23 12.75 -29.25
C PRO A 482 7.39 11.32 -28.77
N ASP A 483 6.98 10.36 -29.61
CA ASP A 483 7.41 8.97 -29.51
C ASP A 483 8.94 8.89 -29.66
N LEU A 484 9.60 8.23 -28.71
CA LEU A 484 11.05 8.14 -28.69
C LEU A 484 11.60 6.91 -29.43
N LEU A 485 10.75 6.02 -29.97
CA LEU A 485 11.23 4.95 -30.86
C LEU A 485 11.95 5.55 -32.07
N GLY A 486 13.14 5.06 -32.41
CA GLY A 486 14.00 5.59 -33.45
C GLY A 486 14.76 6.87 -33.04
N THR A 487 14.74 7.27 -31.76
CA THR A 487 15.37 8.53 -31.33
C THR A 487 16.88 8.52 -31.51
N THR A 488 17.55 7.36 -31.35
CA THR A 488 19.01 7.25 -31.56
C THR A 488 19.40 7.17 -33.03
N GLN A 489 18.44 6.98 -33.93
CA GLN A 489 18.63 7.06 -35.36
C GLN A 489 18.44 8.49 -35.89
N ARG A 490 17.56 9.26 -35.24
CA ARG A 490 17.24 10.66 -35.62
C ARG A 490 18.16 11.69 -34.96
N ASN A 491 18.92 11.30 -33.95
CA ASN A 491 19.77 12.19 -33.17
C ASN A 491 21.08 11.48 -32.81
N ASP A 492 22.20 12.21 -32.89
CA ASP A 492 23.47 11.67 -32.42
C ASP A 492 23.52 11.61 -30.86
N ALA A 493 24.40 10.77 -30.36
CA ALA A 493 24.50 10.53 -28.90
C ALA A 493 24.94 11.79 -28.13
N ALA A 494 25.75 12.66 -28.75
CA ALA A 494 26.22 13.90 -28.11
C ALA A 494 25.06 14.91 -27.98
N TRP A 495 24.23 15.03 -29.02
CA TRP A 495 23.02 15.88 -28.97
C TRP A 495 22.03 15.35 -27.89
N LEU A 496 21.75 14.03 -27.87
CA LEU A 496 20.88 13.44 -26.89
C LEU A 496 21.41 13.62 -25.46
N THR A 497 22.73 13.49 -25.26
CA THR A 497 23.36 13.71 -23.95
C THR A 497 23.11 15.13 -23.47
N ARG A 498 23.35 16.15 -24.34
CA ARG A 498 23.11 17.56 -24.00
C ARG A 498 21.62 17.83 -23.74
N TRP A 499 20.75 17.25 -24.58
CA TRP A 499 19.30 17.39 -24.43
C TRP A 499 18.79 16.84 -23.10
N LEU A 500 19.20 15.62 -22.73
CA LEU A 500 18.82 15.00 -21.47
C LEU A 500 19.43 15.70 -20.24
N LYS A 501 20.62 16.32 -20.41
CA LYS A 501 21.31 17.02 -19.32
C LYS A 501 20.69 18.39 -19.02
N SER A 502 20.29 19.14 -20.05
CA SER A 502 19.84 20.54 -19.90
C SER A 502 18.85 20.91 -21.01
N PRO A 503 17.62 20.36 -21.01
CA PRO A 503 16.63 20.64 -22.05
C PRO A 503 16.27 22.14 -22.12
N GLU A 504 16.12 22.80 -20.98
CA GLU A 504 15.79 24.23 -20.93
C GLU A 504 16.85 25.12 -21.61
N GLN A 505 18.12 24.81 -21.40
CA GLN A 505 19.21 25.52 -22.02
C GLN A 505 19.21 25.30 -23.54
N MET A 506 19.00 24.05 -23.98
CA MET A 506 18.97 23.71 -25.39
C MET A 506 17.76 24.34 -26.10
N MET A 507 16.60 24.44 -25.47
CA MET A 507 15.46 25.17 -26.05
C MET A 507 15.73 26.65 -26.28
N LYS A 508 16.70 27.24 -25.58
CA LYS A 508 17.12 28.63 -25.78
C LYS A 508 18.20 28.77 -26.85
N THR A 509 19.06 27.78 -27.06
CA THR A 509 20.29 27.91 -27.85
C THR A 509 20.34 27.03 -29.10
N ASP A 510 19.76 25.85 -29.08
CA ASP A 510 19.81 24.88 -30.17
C ASP A 510 18.64 25.05 -31.15
N ALA A 511 18.92 25.10 -32.45
CA ALA A 511 17.90 25.33 -33.47
C ALA A 511 16.86 24.21 -33.54
N LYS A 512 17.29 22.93 -33.41
CA LYS A 512 16.39 21.76 -33.42
C LYS A 512 15.49 21.73 -32.20
N ALA A 513 16.03 22.03 -31.03
CA ALA A 513 15.27 22.10 -29.79
C ALA A 513 14.20 23.21 -29.83
N LYS A 514 14.50 24.35 -30.44
CA LYS A 514 13.54 25.44 -30.67
C LYS A 514 12.39 25.01 -31.59
N GLU A 515 12.68 24.28 -32.66
CA GLU A 515 11.64 23.76 -33.56
C GLU A 515 10.77 22.72 -32.85
N MET A 516 11.36 21.85 -32.03
CA MET A 516 10.60 20.90 -31.20
C MET A 516 9.66 21.65 -30.25
N LEU A 517 10.11 22.72 -29.59
CA LEU A 517 9.25 23.50 -28.70
C LEU A 517 8.08 24.17 -29.45
N LYS A 518 8.33 24.69 -30.68
CA LYS A 518 7.24 25.22 -31.52
C LYS A 518 6.19 24.17 -31.88
N LYS A 519 6.63 22.95 -32.21
CA LYS A 519 5.74 21.82 -32.53
C LYS A 519 4.92 21.37 -31.35
N TRP A 520 5.57 21.10 -30.23
CA TRP A 520 4.95 20.45 -29.07
C TRP A 520 4.29 21.43 -28.09
N LYS A 521 4.69 22.71 -28.10
CA LYS A 521 4.18 23.80 -27.26
C LYS A 521 4.36 23.61 -25.76
N ILE A 522 4.83 22.44 -25.33
CA ILE A 522 5.11 22.07 -23.95
C ILE A 522 6.62 21.93 -23.81
N PRO A 523 7.27 22.71 -22.95
CA PRO A 523 8.70 22.57 -22.72
C PRO A 523 8.98 21.26 -21.96
N MET A 524 10.02 20.53 -22.38
CA MET A 524 10.53 19.40 -21.62
C MET A 524 11.19 19.93 -20.35
N PRO A 525 10.73 19.55 -19.14
CA PRO A 525 11.37 20.01 -17.90
C PRO A 525 12.73 19.34 -17.69
N ASP A 526 13.62 20.03 -16.97
CA ASP A 526 14.88 19.44 -16.52
C ASP A 526 14.58 18.32 -15.51
N GLN A 527 15.11 17.12 -15.77
CA GLN A 527 14.91 15.95 -14.95
C GLN A 527 16.02 15.73 -13.90
N GLY A 528 17.00 16.62 -13.82
CA GLY A 528 18.12 16.53 -12.90
C GLY A 528 18.98 15.27 -13.09
N LEU A 529 19.15 14.80 -14.34
CA LEU A 529 19.82 13.54 -14.62
C LEU A 529 21.33 13.63 -14.43
N SER A 530 21.90 12.66 -13.73
CA SER A 530 23.34 12.42 -13.66
C SER A 530 23.88 11.91 -15.01
N ASP A 531 25.18 12.04 -15.21
CA ASP A 531 25.85 11.53 -16.44
C ASP A 531 25.71 10.00 -16.56
N GLU A 532 25.63 9.28 -15.43
CA GLU A 532 25.43 7.84 -15.41
C GLU A 532 23.99 7.47 -15.80
N GLU A 533 22.99 8.17 -15.29
CA GLU A 533 21.59 7.97 -15.71
C GLU A 533 21.41 8.24 -17.21
N ILE A 534 22.03 9.30 -17.73
CA ILE A 534 21.99 9.63 -19.18
C ILE A 534 22.56 8.47 -20.01
N LYS A 535 23.67 7.85 -19.60
CA LYS A 535 24.22 6.66 -20.27
C LYS A 535 23.22 5.49 -20.26
N GLN A 536 22.51 5.31 -19.15
CA GLN A 536 21.47 4.27 -19.01
C GLN A 536 20.30 4.52 -19.95
N TYR A 537 19.80 5.77 -20.03
CA TYR A 537 18.77 6.16 -21.01
C TYR A 537 19.22 5.92 -22.45
N LEU A 538 20.42 6.31 -22.81
CA LEU A 538 20.95 6.08 -24.17
C LEU A 538 21.13 4.59 -24.49
N ALA A 539 21.50 3.77 -23.50
CA ALA A 539 21.55 2.32 -23.68
C ALA A 539 20.15 1.74 -23.90
N TYR A 540 19.15 2.19 -23.13
CA TYR A 540 17.76 1.77 -23.32
C TYR A 540 17.20 2.20 -24.68
N PHE A 541 17.40 3.44 -25.09
CA PHE A 541 16.90 3.92 -26.39
C PHE A 541 17.53 3.15 -27.56
N ARG A 542 18.83 2.85 -27.51
CA ARG A 542 19.48 1.99 -28.52
C ARG A 542 18.87 0.58 -28.55
N TRP A 543 18.67 -0.01 -27.38
CA TRP A 543 18.02 -1.32 -27.29
C TRP A 543 16.59 -1.27 -27.84
N ALA A 544 15.82 -0.25 -27.48
CA ALA A 544 14.44 -0.08 -27.95
C ALA A 544 14.38 0.07 -29.46
N ASP A 545 15.24 0.90 -30.05
CA ASP A 545 15.32 1.10 -31.50
C ASP A 545 15.64 -0.18 -32.28
N GLN A 546 16.25 -1.17 -31.64
CA GLN A 546 16.58 -2.48 -32.24
C GLN A 546 15.51 -3.56 -31.98
N ASN A 547 14.77 -3.48 -30.89
CA ASN A 547 13.93 -4.58 -30.39
C ASN A 547 12.43 -4.26 -30.34
N VAL A 548 12.04 -2.98 -30.39
CA VAL A 548 10.64 -2.55 -30.37
C VAL A 548 10.16 -2.29 -31.79
N GLN A 549 9.02 -2.87 -32.17
CA GLN A 549 8.39 -2.63 -33.46
C GLN A 549 7.27 -1.58 -33.33
N ALA A 550 7.21 -0.63 -34.25
CA ALA A 550 6.10 0.30 -34.33
C ALA A 550 4.79 -0.46 -34.67
N PRO A 551 3.65 -0.14 -34.03
CA PRO A 551 2.37 -0.73 -34.40
C PRO A 551 2.06 -0.45 -35.87
N GLY A 552 1.77 -1.50 -36.66
CA GLY A 552 1.41 -1.39 -38.07
C GLY A 552 2.35 -2.01 -39.10
N LYS A 553 3.53 -2.48 -38.70
CA LYS A 553 4.38 -3.33 -39.57
C LYS A 553 4.36 -4.77 -39.07
N ALA A 554 3.22 -5.43 -39.18
CA ALA A 554 3.19 -6.88 -39.13
C ALA A 554 4.02 -7.41 -40.31
N GLN A 555 5.10 -8.13 -40.03
CA GLN A 555 5.82 -8.88 -41.04
C GLN A 555 4.82 -9.80 -41.78
N ALA A 556 4.76 -9.69 -43.10
CA ALA A 556 4.20 -10.71 -43.91
C ALA A 556 4.81 -12.06 -43.49
N SER A 557 3.99 -12.95 -42.94
CA SER A 557 4.38 -14.25 -42.47
C SER A 557 5.18 -14.98 -43.57
N ALA A 558 6.38 -15.41 -43.26
CA ALA A 558 7.10 -16.37 -44.10
C ALA A 558 6.19 -17.58 -44.34
N PRO A 559 6.10 -18.10 -45.56
CA PRO A 559 5.24 -19.25 -45.85
C PRO A 559 5.69 -20.45 -44.99
N ALA A 560 4.72 -21.07 -44.34
CA ALA A 560 4.93 -22.28 -43.56
C ALA A 560 5.64 -23.35 -44.43
N PRO A 561 6.60 -24.10 -43.91
CA PRO A 561 7.22 -25.19 -44.64
C PRO A 561 6.15 -26.23 -44.99
N ALA A 562 6.10 -26.60 -46.28
CA ALA A 562 5.16 -27.56 -46.81
C ALA A 562 5.22 -28.87 -46.02
N ALA A 563 4.08 -29.31 -45.52
CA ALA A 563 3.94 -30.60 -44.87
C ALA A 563 4.30 -31.73 -45.89
N SER A 564 5.37 -32.46 -45.60
CA SER A 564 5.76 -33.65 -46.35
C SER A 564 4.69 -34.71 -46.14
N GLN A 565 3.99 -35.08 -47.24
CA GLN A 565 3.10 -36.21 -47.28
C GLN A 565 3.89 -37.50 -46.98
N ALA A 566 3.69 -38.09 -45.84
CA ALA A 566 4.11 -39.43 -45.56
C ALA A 566 3.18 -40.39 -46.32
N LYS A 567 3.73 -41.09 -47.36
CA LYS A 567 3.10 -42.19 -48.03
C LYS A 567 2.84 -43.34 -47.05
N LYS A 568 1.61 -43.80 -47.02
CA LYS A 568 1.28 -45.11 -46.45
C LYS A 568 1.92 -46.22 -47.29
N GLN A 569 2.63 -47.12 -46.66
CA GLN A 569 2.69 -48.54 -46.96
C GLN A 569 2.49 -49.33 -45.68
#